data_a0df34b5ebfda9e56b444d179020905b
#
_entry.id   a0df34b5ebfda9e56b444d179020905b
#
_cell.length_a   1.000
_cell.length_b   1.000
_cell.length_c   1.000
_cell.angle_alpha   90.00
_cell.angle_beta   90.00
_cell.angle_gamma   90.00
#
_symmetry.space_group_name_H-M   'P 1'
#
loop_
_entity.id
_entity.type
_entity.pdbx_description
1 polymer ?
#
loop_
_entity_poly.entity_id
_entity_poly.type
_entity_poly.pdbx_seq_one_letter_code
_entity_poly.pdbx_strand_id
1 'polypeptide(L)'
;MTSLVEQIVRCPTKSAWGCSPKFVNLRDLYVGKKEAPIGDLEKERRLNLNTQVSLDNITITAYIQSKWLQSLKDLVENNIAITMKLATTDRFEAYTQDVGRVVLLMQYDKIKGQAFNARPFRLEFNPNKLRPVDKSILGTIIAYLEDISISRADLAFDLFELDCSNFILEKKGKGVATKEFRSKDDKLETKYLGASRSEKQIRLYNKKLEQLSSGTESEKQFASQFKNWWRLEFQLRNRAVDEIFTVINEIIFKPNNFENLTLESQIYLSAMLHDKSTWRRVHRNTRSKYKKMLDTYQTSEIDYLAEMKNLLKERREKLETELAFYAGKFVGQ
;
A
#
# COMPACT_ATOMS: atom_id res chain seq x y z
N MET A 1 -4.59 36.43 19.49
CA MET A 1 -4.47 34.96 19.77
C MET A 1 -3.92 34.32 18.52
N THR A 2 -2.61 34.26 18.39
CA THR A 2 -1.90 33.55 17.33
C THR A 2 -2.13 32.05 17.56
N SER A 3 -2.59 31.33 16.53
CA SER A 3 -2.95 29.91 16.65
C SER A 3 -1.72 29.10 17.05
N LEU A 4 -1.92 28.08 17.88
CA LEU A 4 -0.89 27.10 18.32
C LEU A 4 -0.09 26.46 17.16
N VAL A 5 -0.59 26.55 15.94
CA VAL A 5 0.04 26.03 14.72
C VAL A 5 1.24 26.87 14.28
N GLU A 6 1.27 28.17 14.60
CA GLU A 6 2.39 29.04 14.23
C GLU A 6 3.60 28.94 15.19
N GLN A 7 3.39 28.41 16.39
CA GLN A 7 4.50 28.26 17.36
C GLN A 7 5.38 27.01 17.11
N ILE A 8 4.89 26.02 16.36
CA ILE A 8 5.64 24.77 16.09
C ILE A 8 6.68 24.92 14.96
N VAL A 9 6.64 26.02 14.20
CA VAL A 9 7.46 26.22 12.98
C VAL A 9 8.61 27.22 13.20
N ARG A 10 8.91 27.65 14.41
CA ARG A 10 10.09 28.48 14.64
C ARG A 10 11.35 27.62 14.77
N CYS A 11 12.06 27.48 13.63
CA CYS A 11 13.45 27.04 13.63
C CYS A 11 14.31 27.98 14.51
N PRO A 12 15.17 27.43 15.38
CA PRO A 12 16.14 28.27 16.12
C PRO A 12 17.18 28.81 15.14
N THR A 13 17.25 30.14 15.11
CA THR A 13 18.35 31.03 14.70
C THR A 13 19.26 30.65 13.52
N LYS A 14 19.27 31.58 12.56
CA LYS A 14 20.18 31.69 11.42
C LYS A 14 21.63 31.36 11.82
N SER A 15 22.20 30.30 11.31
CA SER A 15 23.63 30.10 11.23
C SER A 15 24.07 30.03 9.76
N ALA A 16 25.19 30.64 9.52
CA ALA A 16 25.89 31.11 8.32
C ALA A 16 26.12 30.06 7.20
N TRP A 17 25.07 29.50 6.56
CA TRP A 17 25.14 28.88 5.23
C TRP A 17 23.83 29.16 4.53
N GLY A 18 23.89 30.00 3.52
CA GLY A 18 22.74 30.63 2.87
C GLY A 18 21.85 29.75 1.97
N CYS A 19 21.34 28.64 2.47
CA CYS A 19 20.28 27.88 1.84
C CYS A 19 19.25 27.48 2.92
N SER A 20 18.20 28.28 3.04
CA SER A 20 17.00 27.84 3.74
C SER A 20 16.35 26.74 2.89
N PRO A 21 16.07 25.53 3.43
CA PRO A 21 15.25 24.58 2.73
C PRO A 21 13.87 25.21 2.51
N LYS A 22 13.48 25.43 1.26
CA LYS A 22 12.10 25.81 0.94
C LYS A 22 11.22 24.62 1.29
N PHE A 23 10.46 24.74 2.36
CA PHE A 23 9.45 23.74 2.71
C PHE A 23 8.42 23.67 1.58
N VAL A 24 8.30 22.51 0.94
CA VAL A 24 7.19 22.22 0.06
C VAL A 24 5.94 22.20 0.95
N ASN A 25 4.99 23.08 0.67
CA ASN A 25 3.74 23.10 1.39
C ASN A 25 2.96 21.84 1.02
N LEU A 26 2.83 20.90 1.93
CA LEU A 26 2.11 19.64 1.72
C LEU A 26 0.64 19.86 1.28
N ARG A 27 0.09 21.06 1.45
CA ARG A 27 -1.21 21.46 0.89
C ARG A 27 -1.23 21.39 -0.64
N ASP A 28 -0.11 21.73 -1.30
CA ASP A 28 -0.07 21.81 -2.77
C ASP A 28 -0.03 20.41 -3.42
N LEU A 29 0.42 19.39 -2.67
CA LEU A 29 0.39 17.99 -3.11
C LEU A 29 -1.01 17.34 -3.02
N TYR A 30 -1.93 17.95 -2.24
CA TYR A 30 -3.24 17.36 -1.93
C TYR A 30 -4.44 18.24 -2.31
N VAL A 31 -4.22 19.44 -2.88
CA VAL A 31 -5.32 20.26 -3.41
C VAL A 31 -5.73 19.66 -4.76
N GLY A 32 -6.83 18.91 -4.75
CA GLY A 32 -7.48 18.45 -5.97
C GLY A 32 -7.84 19.64 -6.84
N LYS A 33 -7.32 19.71 -8.07
CA LYS A 33 -7.79 20.65 -9.07
C LYS A 33 -9.27 20.43 -9.25
N LYS A 34 -10.06 21.51 -9.16
CA LYS A 34 -11.48 21.55 -9.52
C LYS A 34 -11.62 20.98 -10.93
N GLU A 35 -12.54 20.04 -11.09
CA GLU A 35 -12.90 19.44 -12.36
C GLU A 35 -13.26 20.54 -13.37
N ALA A 36 -12.62 20.47 -14.54
CA ALA A 36 -13.02 21.26 -15.72
C ALA A 36 -14.30 20.66 -16.33
N PRO A 37 -15.14 21.45 -16.99
CA PRO A 37 -16.45 20.99 -17.47
C PRO A 37 -16.31 19.99 -18.60
N ILE A 38 -17.24 19.02 -18.57
CA ILE A 38 -17.46 17.92 -19.51
C ILE A 38 -17.66 18.48 -20.94
N GLY A 39 -16.77 18.10 -21.84
CA GLY A 39 -16.92 18.24 -23.27
C GLY A 39 -16.37 17.03 -24.00
N ASP A 40 -17.29 16.40 -24.71
CA ASP A 40 -17.15 15.49 -25.86
C ASP A 40 -17.49 14.02 -25.67
N LEU A 41 -18.56 13.68 -26.35
CA LEU A 41 -19.35 12.47 -26.46
C LEU A 41 -18.66 11.24 -27.09
N GLU A 42 -17.37 11.21 -27.26
CA GLU A 42 -16.60 10.04 -27.76
C GLU A 42 -15.84 9.26 -26.67
N LYS A 43 -16.03 9.61 -25.39
CA LYS A 43 -15.53 8.85 -24.22
C LYS A 43 -16.52 7.80 -23.72
N GLU A 44 -17.62 7.61 -24.41
CA GLU A 44 -18.62 6.62 -24.08
C GLU A 44 -18.18 5.23 -24.51
N ARG A 45 -17.65 4.49 -23.58
CA ARG A 45 -17.58 3.07 -23.31
C ARG A 45 -16.36 2.65 -22.50
N ARG A 46 -15.69 3.55 -21.85
CA ARG A 46 -14.94 3.14 -20.67
C ARG A 46 -15.99 2.89 -19.60
N LEU A 47 -16.35 1.64 -19.39
CA LEU A 47 -16.93 1.23 -18.12
C LEU A 47 -15.93 1.71 -17.08
N ASN A 48 -16.21 2.88 -16.47
CA ASN A 48 -15.36 3.44 -15.44
C ASN A 48 -15.41 2.44 -14.29
N LEU A 49 -14.43 1.52 -14.30
CA LEU A 49 -14.18 0.73 -13.11
C LEU A 49 -13.96 1.77 -12.01
N ASN A 50 -14.85 1.82 -11.03
CA ASN A 50 -14.70 2.73 -9.90
C ASN A 50 -13.57 2.18 -9.03
N THR A 51 -12.33 2.42 -9.49
CA THR A 51 -11.11 1.86 -8.94
C THR A 51 -10.18 3.00 -8.53
N GLN A 52 -9.58 2.87 -7.37
CA GLN A 52 -8.56 3.79 -6.88
C GLN A 52 -7.25 3.02 -6.64
N VAL A 53 -6.12 3.68 -6.83
CA VAL A 53 -4.79 3.16 -6.49
C VAL A 53 -4.09 4.10 -5.53
N SER A 54 -3.49 3.55 -4.47
CA SER A 54 -2.77 4.32 -3.45
C SER A 54 -1.68 3.48 -2.78
N LEU A 55 -0.75 4.17 -2.11
CA LEU A 55 0.14 3.56 -1.13
C LEU A 55 -0.65 3.37 0.17
N ASP A 56 -0.69 2.15 0.71
CA ASP A 56 -1.49 1.82 1.90
C ASP A 56 -0.67 1.69 3.17
N ASN A 57 0.55 1.16 3.10
CA ASN A 57 1.48 1.11 4.22
C ASN A 57 2.91 1.35 3.76
N ILE A 58 3.63 2.18 4.50
CA ILE A 58 5.05 2.48 4.26
C ILE A 58 5.83 2.19 5.54
N THR A 59 6.94 1.49 5.40
CA THR A 59 7.95 1.39 6.47
C THR A 59 9.27 1.92 5.97
N ILE A 60 9.83 2.88 6.69
CA ILE A 60 11.13 3.47 6.44
C ILE A 60 12.12 2.96 7.51
N THR A 61 13.35 2.72 7.11
CA THR A 61 14.48 2.53 8.01
C THR A 61 15.58 3.53 7.65
N ALA A 62 16.27 4.09 8.66
CA ALA A 62 17.24 5.16 8.45
C ALA A 62 18.25 5.25 9.58
N TYR A 63 19.30 6.05 9.37
CA TYR A 63 20.09 6.62 10.46
C TYR A 63 19.55 8.01 10.81
N ILE A 64 19.77 8.43 12.06
CA ILE A 64 19.50 9.80 12.50
C ILE A 64 20.80 10.57 12.37
N GLN A 65 20.79 11.69 11.66
CA GLN A 65 21.96 12.57 11.61
C GLN A 65 22.37 12.97 13.05
N SER A 66 23.63 12.79 13.40
CA SER A 66 24.12 12.96 14.79
C SER A 66 23.75 14.31 15.40
N LYS A 67 23.77 15.38 14.59
CA LYS A 67 23.40 16.74 15.01
C LYS A 67 21.90 16.89 15.36
N TRP A 68 21.03 16.01 14.87
CA TRP A 68 19.58 16.07 15.07
C TRP A 68 19.03 15.05 16.07
N LEU A 69 19.88 14.18 16.63
CA LEU A 69 19.42 13.13 17.56
C LEU A 69 18.72 13.74 18.79
N GLN A 70 19.28 14.80 19.36
CA GLN A 70 18.66 15.46 20.50
C GLN A 70 17.36 16.17 20.10
N SER A 71 17.37 16.90 18.97
CA SER A 71 16.15 17.55 18.47
C SER A 71 15.01 16.57 18.16
N LEU A 72 15.33 15.35 17.68
CA LEU A 72 14.34 14.32 17.47
C LEU A 72 13.79 13.80 18.81
N LYS A 73 14.63 13.59 19.81
CA LYS A 73 14.19 13.23 21.17
C LYS A 73 13.30 14.30 21.76
N ASP A 74 13.70 15.56 21.68
CA ASP A 74 12.92 16.71 22.16
C ASP A 74 11.56 16.80 21.45
N LEU A 75 11.53 16.56 20.12
CA LEU A 75 10.29 16.50 19.36
C LEU A 75 9.36 15.39 19.87
N VAL A 76 9.89 14.20 20.12
CA VAL A 76 9.12 13.04 20.58
C VAL A 76 8.64 13.23 22.02
N GLU A 77 9.45 13.82 22.90
CA GLU A 77 9.13 14.02 24.31
C GLU A 77 8.15 15.17 24.56
N ASN A 78 8.27 16.26 23.80
CA ASN A 78 7.54 17.49 24.08
C ASN A 78 6.34 17.75 23.16
N ASN A 79 6.12 16.91 22.12
CA ASN A 79 5.01 17.10 21.21
C ASN A 79 3.73 16.44 21.74
N ILE A 80 2.71 17.25 22.02
CA ILE A 80 1.43 16.79 22.60
C ILE A 80 0.70 15.73 21.72
N ALA A 81 0.98 15.69 20.42
CA ALA A 81 0.37 14.71 19.50
C ALA A 81 1.08 13.36 19.53
N ILE A 82 2.25 13.26 20.19
CA ILE A 82 3.05 12.05 20.26
C ILE A 82 2.89 11.41 21.65
N THR A 83 2.60 10.13 21.65
CA THR A 83 2.61 9.30 22.86
C THR A 83 3.89 8.50 22.92
N MET A 84 4.67 8.66 23.95
CA MET A 84 5.85 7.86 24.20
C MET A 84 5.51 6.62 25.00
N LYS A 85 5.97 5.46 24.52
CA LYS A 85 5.77 4.17 25.18
C LYS A 85 7.02 3.69 25.92
N LEU A 86 8.19 3.97 25.37
CA LEU A 86 9.48 3.59 25.93
C LEU A 86 10.49 4.67 25.62
N ALA A 87 11.28 5.10 26.61
CA ALA A 87 12.42 6.00 26.40
C ALA A 87 13.60 5.60 27.28
N THR A 88 14.75 5.42 26.64
CA THR A 88 16.07 5.31 27.26
C THR A 88 17.07 6.10 26.42
N THR A 89 18.30 6.22 26.87
CA THR A 89 19.36 6.92 26.13
C THR A 89 19.54 6.37 24.71
N ASP A 90 19.46 5.06 24.53
CA ASP A 90 19.77 4.36 23.27
C ASP A 90 18.56 3.74 22.59
N ARG A 91 17.34 3.89 23.16
CA ARG A 91 16.13 3.30 22.64
C ARG A 91 14.89 4.13 22.97
N PHE A 92 14.01 4.32 21.97
CA PHE A 92 12.65 4.82 22.21
C PHE A 92 11.63 4.16 21.28
N GLU A 93 10.38 4.11 21.73
CA GLU A 93 9.22 3.79 20.93
C GLU A 93 8.14 4.85 21.20
N ALA A 94 7.65 5.47 20.16
CA ALA A 94 6.65 6.53 20.23
C ALA A 94 5.69 6.43 19.05
N TYR A 95 4.50 7.00 19.18
CA TYR A 95 3.50 6.97 18.13
C TYR A 95 2.53 8.16 18.22
N THR A 96 1.93 8.51 17.09
CA THR A 96 0.70 9.29 17.08
C THR A 96 -0.50 8.37 16.96
N GLN A 97 -1.66 8.81 17.43
CA GLN A 97 -2.87 8.01 17.37
C GLN A 97 -4.08 8.84 16.95
N ASP A 98 -5.04 8.17 16.32
CA ASP A 98 -6.34 8.70 16.00
C ASP A 98 -7.42 7.67 16.39
N VAL A 99 -8.42 8.11 17.15
CA VAL A 99 -9.51 7.25 17.69
C VAL A 99 -8.95 5.93 18.26
N GLY A 100 -7.89 6.01 19.08
CA GLY A 100 -7.25 4.85 19.73
C GLY A 100 -6.41 3.97 18.83
N ARG A 101 -6.19 4.33 17.56
CA ARG A 101 -5.35 3.58 16.60
C ARG A 101 -4.06 4.31 16.33
N VAL A 102 -2.97 3.56 16.26
CA VAL A 102 -1.67 4.09 15.85
C VAL A 102 -1.73 4.53 14.39
N VAL A 103 -1.32 5.77 14.12
CA VAL A 103 -1.27 6.38 12.80
C VAL A 103 0.16 6.46 12.28
N LEU A 104 1.09 6.90 13.13
CA LEU A 104 2.50 7.01 12.84
C LEU A 104 3.27 6.34 13.98
N LEU A 105 4.03 5.29 13.71
CA LEU A 105 4.86 4.57 14.68
C LEU A 105 6.33 4.90 14.45
N MET A 106 7.02 5.30 15.50
CA MET A 106 8.44 5.65 15.53
C MET A 106 9.18 4.72 16.49
N GLN A 107 10.24 4.10 16.02
CA GLN A 107 11.08 3.22 16.83
C GLN A 107 12.55 3.56 16.59
N TYR A 108 13.32 3.71 17.65
CA TYR A 108 14.77 3.85 17.61
C TYR A 108 15.40 2.84 18.54
N ASP A 109 16.36 2.09 18.06
CA ASP A 109 17.11 1.10 18.85
C ASP A 109 18.55 1.03 18.36
N LYS A 110 19.43 1.83 18.99
CA LYS A 110 20.85 1.91 18.66
C LYS A 110 21.57 0.60 18.90
N ILE A 111 21.25 -0.08 20.01
CA ILE A 111 21.90 -1.33 20.39
C ILE A 111 21.61 -2.42 19.35
N LYS A 112 20.34 -2.55 18.99
CA LYS A 112 19.91 -3.49 17.95
C LYS A 112 20.52 -3.13 16.60
N GLY A 113 20.55 -1.84 16.23
CA GLY A 113 21.18 -1.38 15.00
C GLY A 113 22.63 -1.80 14.90
N GLN A 114 23.40 -1.63 15.96
CA GLN A 114 24.81 -2.04 16.03
C GLN A 114 24.97 -3.57 16.01
N ALA A 115 24.17 -4.30 16.78
CA ALA A 115 24.26 -5.75 16.88
C ALA A 115 23.96 -6.46 15.54
N PHE A 116 23.08 -5.92 14.71
CA PHE A 116 22.67 -6.52 13.44
C PHE A 116 23.18 -5.79 12.20
N ASN A 117 24.04 -4.78 12.37
CA ASN A 117 24.52 -3.89 11.30
C ASN A 117 23.36 -3.34 10.47
N ALA A 118 22.33 -2.85 11.14
CA ALA A 118 21.08 -2.37 10.55
C ALA A 118 20.80 -0.91 10.91
N ARG A 119 19.98 -0.24 10.12
CA ARG A 119 19.51 1.12 10.41
C ARG A 119 18.72 1.11 11.72
N PRO A 120 19.10 1.92 12.72
CA PRO A 120 18.53 1.86 14.06
C PRO A 120 17.17 2.53 14.19
N PHE A 121 16.80 3.40 13.25
CA PHE A 121 15.51 4.10 13.24
C PHE A 121 14.54 3.44 12.28
N ARG A 122 13.30 3.27 12.74
CA ARG A 122 12.19 2.74 11.95
C ARG A 122 10.96 3.62 12.12
N LEU A 123 10.33 3.91 11.00
CA LEU A 123 9.10 4.67 10.91
C LEU A 123 8.08 3.88 10.10
N GLU A 124 6.84 3.73 10.62
CA GLU A 124 5.76 3.01 9.95
C GLU A 124 4.46 3.82 9.98
N PHE A 125 3.80 3.93 8.85
CA PHE A 125 2.56 4.69 8.72
C PHE A 125 1.75 4.27 7.48
N ASN A 126 0.45 4.60 7.50
CA ASN A 126 -0.40 4.53 6.33
C ASN A 126 -0.59 5.96 5.78
N PRO A 127 -0.10 6.27 4.55
CA PRO A 127 -0.22 7.61 3.96
C PRO A 127 -1.65 8.16 3.90
N ASN A 128 -2.63 7.27 3.67
CA ASN A 128 -4.04 7.63 3.56
C ASN A 128 -4.69 8.00 4.91
N LYS A 129 -4.04 7.64 6.03
CA LYS A 129 -4.55 7.88 7.41
C LYS A 129 -3.85 9.03 8.12
N LEU A 130 -2.83 9.64 7.50
CA LEU A 130 -2.09 10.74 8.11
C LEU A 130 -2.95 12.01 8.17
N ARG A 131 -3.17 12.53 9.37
CA ARG A 131 -3.78 13.85 9.61
C ARG A 131 -2.77 14.97 9.30
N PRO A 132 -3.19 16.21 9.16
CA PRO A 132 -2.26 17.33 8.94
C PRO A 132 -1.12 17.40 9.98
N VAL A 133 -1.42 17.13 11.26
CA VAL A 133 -0.41 17.11 12.33
C VAL A 133 0.59 15.97 12.13
N ASP A 134 0.13 14.77 11.75
CA ASP A 134 1.00 13.62 11.50
C ASP A 134 1.91 13.87 10.29
N LYS A 135 1.41 14.53 9.25
CA LYS A 135 2.20 14.92 8.07
C LYS A 135 3.29 15.93 8.41
N SER A 136 2.99 16.90 9.28
CA SER A 136 3.97 17.87 9.76
C SER A 136 5.07 17.18 10.58
N ILE A 137 4.69 16.30 11.51
CA ILE A 137 5.64 15.49 12.30
C ILE A 137 6.50 14.64 11.38
N LEU A 138 5.88 13.92 10.43
CA LEU A 138 6.58 13.07 9.46
C LEU A 138 7.60 13.87 8.65
N GLY A 139 7.23 15.04 8.12
CA GLY A 139 8.12 15.91 7.36
C GLY A 139 9.34 16.36 8.19
N THR A 140 9.11 16.74 9.44
CA THR A 140 10.19 17.11 10.37
C THR A 140 11.13 15.93 10.64
N ILE A 141 10.58 14.75 10.89
CA ILE A 141 11.37 13.55 11.14
C ILE A 141 12.23 13.20 9.91
N ILE A 142 11.65 13.17 8.70
CA ILE A 142 12.38 12.85 7.47
C ILE A 142 13.57 13.80 7.27
N ALA A 143 13.42 15.09 7.61
CA ALA A 143 14.51 16.06 7.52
C ALA A 143 15.69 15.77 8.50
N TYR A 144 15.46 15.03 9.57
CA TYR A 144 16.48 14.64 10.54
C TYR A 144 17.19 13.31 10.20
N LEU A 145 16.69 12.60 9.21
CA LEU A 145 17.18 11.27 8.83
C LEU A 145 18.27 11.37 7.74
N GLU A 146 19.09 10.34 7.67
CA GLU A 146 20.06 10.10 6.60
C GLU A 146 20.05 8.61 6.20
N ASP A 147 20.54 8.30 5.00
CA ASP A 147 20.53 6.94 4.42
C ASP A 147 19.16 6.25 4.54
N ILE A 148 18.13 6.97 4.11
CA ILE A 148 16.75 6.49 4.19
C ILE A 148 16.51 5.36 3.18
N SER A 149 15.93 4.26 3.67
CA SER A 149 15.49 3.14 2.84
C SER A 149 14.04 2.80 3.13
N ILE A 150 13.24 2.66 2.10
CA ILE A 150 11.89 2.14 2.21
C ILE A 150 11.99 0.62 2.31
N SER A 151 11.77 0.08 3.50
CA SER A 151 11.87 -1.37 3.75
C SER A 151 10.56 -2.12 3.52
N ARG A 152 9.43 -1.40 3.41
CA ARG A 152 8.13 -1.91 2.99
C ARG A 152 7.32 -0.81 2.31
N ALA A 153 6.65 -1.19 1.22
CA ALA A 153 5.62 -0.39 0.59
C ALA A 153 4.47 -1.29 0.14
N ASP A 154 3.25 -0.92 0.51
CA ASP A 154 2.05 -1.63 0.09
C ASP A 154 1.32 -0.78 -0.96
N LEU A 155 1.12 -1.36 -2.16
CA LEU A 155 0.33 -0.77 -3.23
C LEU A 155 -1.06 -1.39 -3.21
N ALA A 156 -2.09 -0.58 -3.03
CA ALA A 156 -3.47 -1.02 -2.92
C ALA A 156 -4.34 -0.51 -4.08
N PHE A 157 -5.16 -1.40 -4.63
CA PHE A 157 -6.23 -1.08 -5.56
C PHE A 157 -7.58 -1.32 -4.86
N ASP A 158 -8.34 -0.26 -4.65
CA ASP A 158 -9.72 -0.34 -4.19
C ASP A 158 -10.65 -0.53 -5.38
N LEU A 159 -11.44 -1.60 -5.35
CA LEU A 159 -12.36 -2.03 -6.40
C LEU A 159 -13.79 -1.85 -5.87
N PHE A 160 -14.38 -0.70 -6.17
CA PHE A 160 -15.73 -0.38 -5.73
C PHE A 160 -16.75 -0.95 -6.71
N GLU A 161 -17.89 -1.41 -6.18
CA GLU A 161 -19.04 -2.00 -6.89
C GLU A 161 -18.70 -3.29 -7.67
N LEU A 162 -17.49 -3.83 -7.51
CA LEU A 162 -17.07 -5.09 -8.09
C LEU A 162 -17.10 -6.20 -7.04
N ASP A 163 -17.85 -7.28 -7.31
CA ASP A 163 -17.81 -8.48 -6.48
C ASP A 163 -16.69 -9.42 -6.95
N CYS A 164 -15.63 -9.48 -6.16
CA CYS A 164 -14.50 -10.37 -6.45
C CYS A 164 -14.58 -11.74 -5.76
N SER A 165 -15.71 -12.11 -5.15
CA SER A 165 -15.86 -13.39 -4.45
C SER A 165 -15.66 -14.62 -5.36
N ASN A 166 -15.85 -14.44 -6.68
CA ASN A 166 -15.64 -15.46 -7.71
C ASN A 166 -14.54 -15.06 -8.72
N PHE A 167 -13.49 -14.37 -8.25
CA PHE A 167 -12.35 -14.00 -9.10
C PHE A 167 -11.20 -14.99 -8.93
N ILE A 168 -10.52 -15.23 -10.03
CA ILE A 168 -9.22 -15.91 -10.05
C ILE A 168 -8.16 -14.90 -9.70
N LEU A 169 -7.40 -15.18 -8.65
CA LEU A 169 -6.15 -14.52 -8.36
C LEU A 169 -5.07 -15.58 -8.29
N GLU A 170 -4.17 -15.61 -9.27
CA GLU A 170 -3.06 -16.56 -9.33
C GLU A 170 -1.76 -15.87 -9.73
N LYS A 171 -0.62 -16.42 -9.29
CA LYS A 171 0.70 -15.93 -9.71
C LYS A 171 1.10 -16.57 -11.03
N LYS A 172 1.57 -15.79 -11.98
CA LYS A 172 2.15 -16.29 -13.23
C LYS A 172 3.44 -17.08 -12.96
N GLY A 173 3.70 -18.10 -13.75
CA GLY A 173 4.92 -18.89 -13.67
C GLY A 173 4.95 -19.90 -12.52
N LYS A 174 5.87 -19.72 -11.56
CA LYS A 174 6.05 -20.65 -10.43
C LYS A 174 4.95 -20.44 -9.40
N GLY A 175 4.38 -21.54 -8.89
CA GLY A 175 3.42 -21.50 -7.80
C GLY A 175 4.02 -20.93 -6.50
N VAL A 176 3.19 -20.27 -5.73
CA VAL A 176 3.51 -19.71 -4.41
C VAL A 176 2.61 -20.33 -3.34
N ALA A 177 2.97 -20.16 -2.07
CA ALA A 177 2.07 -20.51 -0.97
C ALA A 177 0.77 -19.71 -1.12
N THR A 178 -0.37 -20.37 -0.95
CA THR A 178 -1.69 -19.76 -1.07
C THR A 178 -2.47 -20.06 0.20
N LYS A 179 -3.18 -19.05 0.72
CA LYS A 179 -4.11 -19.19 1.85
C LYS A 179 -5.41 -18.49 1.50
N GLU A 180 -6.54 -19.17 1.70
CA GLU A 180 -7.87 -18.63 1.46
C GLU A 180 -8.69 -18.69 2.74
N PHE A 181 -9.53 -17.68 2.92
CA PHE A 181 -10.58 -17.64 3.92
C PHE A 181 -11.90 -17.48 3.20
N ARG A 182 -12.86 -18.32 3.56
CA ARG A 182 -14.18 -18.36 2.96
C ARG A 182 -15.26 -18.21 4.03
N SER A 183 -16.39 -17.63 3.64
CA SER A 183 -17.59 -17.55 4.48
C SER A 183 -18.18 -18.95 4.71
N LYS A 184 -19.21 -19.02 5.56
CA LYS A 184 -20.01 -20.25 5.75
C LYS A 184 -20.67 -20.74 4.46
N ASP A 185 -20.95 -19.82 3.53
CA ASP A 185 -21.56 -20.12 2.22
C ASP A 185 -20.49 -20.39 1.13
N ASP A 186 -19.26 -20.72 1.55
CA ASP A 186 -18.11 -21.00 0.67
C ASP A 186 -17.71 -19.85 -0.28
N LYS A 187 -18.14 -18.61 0.00
CA LYS A 187 -17.72 -17.43 -0.76
C LYS A 187 -16.35 -16.98 -0.31
N LEU A 188 -15.47 -16.64 -1.24
CA LEU A 188 -14.17 -16.07 -0.92
C LEU A 188 -14.35 -14.73 -0.15
N GLU A 189 -13.65 -14.59 0.95
CA GLU A 189 -13.55 -13.33 1.71
C GLU A 189 -12.13 -12.75 1.65
N THR A 190 -11.11 -13.62 1.71
CA THR A 190 -9.71 -13.22 1.61
C THR A 190 -8.87 -14.30 0.96
N LYS A 191 -8.00 -13.91 0.04
CA LYS A 191 -6.97 -14.77 -0.57
C LYS A 191 -5.60 -14.13 -0.48
N TYR A 192 -4.61 -14.91 -0.04
CA TYR A 192 -3.21 -14.54 0.01
C TYR A 192 -2.41 -15.38 -0.99
N LEU A 193 -1.51 -14.72 -1.73
CA LEU A 193 -0.44 -15.35 -2.49
C LEU A 193 0.91 -14.92 -1.89
N GLY A 194 1.74 -15.89 -1.57
CA GLY A 194 3.00 -15.68 -0.86
C GLY A 194 2.84 -15.84 0.66
N ALA A 195 3.93 -16.25 1.33
CA ALA A 195 3.96 -16.38 2.78
C ALA A 195 3.96 -14.99 3.44
N SER A 196 3.48 -14.89 4.69
CA SER A 196 3.37 -13.63 5.43
C SER A 196 4.70 -12.90 5.63
N ARG A 197 5.83 -13.63 5.63
CA ARG A 197 7.19 -13.10 5.78
C ARG A 197 7.96 -13.01 4.46
N SER A 198 7.34 -13.33 3.31
CA SER A 198 7.99 -13.22 2.01
C SER A 198 8.21 -11.75 1.63
N GLU A 199 9.16 -11.51 0.74
CA GLU A 199 9.39 -10.15 0.20
C GLU A 199 8.18 -9.65 -0.60
N LYS A 200 7.43 -10.56 -1.21
CA LYS A 200 6.19 -10.25 -1.94
C LYS A 200 5.04 -11.08 -1.37
N GLN A 201 4.02 -10.40 -0.91
CA GLN A 201 2.73 -11.00 -0.58
C GLN A 201 1.62 -10.22 -1.29
N ILE A 202 0.70 -10.93 -1.94
CA ILE A 202 -0.44 -10.33 -2.61
C ILE A 202 -1.69 -10.75 -1.86
N ARG A 203 -2.58 -9.81 -1.62
CA ARG A 203 -3.80 -10.02 -0.86
C ARG A 203 -5.01 -9.48 -1.64
N LEU A 204 -6.01 -10.32 -1.88
CA LEU A 204 -7.34 -9.92 -2.32
C LEU A 204 -8.31 -10.15 -1.17
N TYR A 205 -9.08 -9.14 -0.80
CA TYR A 205 -10.01 -9.28 0.31
C TYR A 205 -11.21 -8.33 0.21
N ASN A 206 -12.31 -8.75 0.86
CA ASN A 206 -13.52 -7.95 0.97
C ASN A 206 -13.27 -6.80 1.97
N LYS A 207 -12.90 -5.64 1.44
CA LYS A 207 -12.59 -4.43 2.22
C LYS A 207 -13.82 -3.87 2.92
N LYS A 208 -15.03 -4.04 2.32
CA LYS A 208 -16.27 -3.64 2.98
C LYS A 208 -16.48 -4.41 4.29
N LEU A 209 -16.34 -5.73 4.27
CA LEU A 209 -16.48 -6.55 5.49
C LEU A 209 -15.45 -6.18 6.55
N GLU A 210 -14.19 -5.96 6.15
CA GLU A 210 -13.15 -5.51 7.07
C GLU A 210 -13.53 -4.18 7.72
N GLN A 211 -13.98 -3.19 6.95
CA GLN A 211 -14.35 -1.88 7.50
C GLN A 211 -15.58 -1.94 8.40
N LEU A 212 -16.60 -2.71 8.02
CA LEU A 212 -17.81 -2.86 8.84
C LEU A 212 -17.53 -3.58 10.17
N SER A 213 -16.59 -4.53 10.21
CA SER A 213 -16.24 -5.28 11.41
C SER A 213 -15.29 -4.52 12.33
N SER A 214 -14.30 -3.85 11.80
CA SER A 214 -13.19 -3.27 12.58
C SER A 214 -12.92 -1.80 12.28
N GLY A 215 -13.67 -1.16 11.38
CA GLY A 215 -13.56 0.26 11.03
C GLY A 215 -14.01 1.20 12.17
N THR A 216 -13.56 2.47 12.11
CA THR A 216 -14.15 3.57 12.87
C THR A 216 -15.58 3.83 12.37
N GLU A 217 -16.38 4.60 13.10
CA GLU A 217 -17.74 4.92 12.66
C GLU A 217 -17.78 5.63 11.31
N SER A 218 -16.83 6.52 11.03
CA SER A 218 -16.70 7.17 9.73
C SER A 218 -16.31 6.19 8.61
N GLU A 219 -15.39 5.25 8.90
CA GLU A 219 -15.00 4.19 7.95
C GLU A 219 -16.15 3.22 7.67
N LYS A 220 -16.96 2.87 8.68
CA LYS A 220 -18.18 2.05 8.53
C LYS A 220 -19.24 2.77 7.70
N GLN A 221 -19.47 4.04 7.98
CA GLN A 221 -20.41 4.87 7.21
C GLN A 221 -19.97 4.99 5.75
N PHE A 222 -18.68 5.20 5.49
CA PHE A 222 -18.15 5.20 4.13
C PHE A 222 -18.32 3.85 3.43
N ALA A 223 -17.96 2.75 4.10
CA ALA A 223 -18.11 1.40 3.54
C ALA A 223 -19.56 1.03 3.22
N SER A 224 -20.52 1.56 3.98
CA SER A 224 -21.95 1.31 3.78
C SER A 224 -22.52 1.92 2.49
N GLN A 225 -21.82 2.90 1.89
CA GLN A 225 -22.25 3.54 0.65
C GLN A 225 -22.09 2.63 -0.57
N PHE A 226 -21.26 1.59 -0.50
CA PHE A 226 -20.98 0.69 -1.60
C PHE A 226 -21.73 -0.64 -1.44
N LYS A 227 -22.23 -1.18 -2.53
CA LYS A 227 -22.75 -2.57 -2.54
C LYS A 227 -21.59 -3.55 -2.31
N ASN A 228 -20.52 -3.37 -3.05
CA ASN A 228 -19.28 -4.15 -2.95
C ASN A 228 -18.08 -3.21 -2.83
N TRP A 229 -17.10 -3.61 -2.03
CA TRP A 229 -15.79 -2.96 -1.98
C TRP A 229 -14.75 -4.03 -1.68
N TRP A 230 -13.95 -4.34 -2.68
CA TRP A 230 -12.83 -5.27 -2.58
C TRP A 230 -11.53 -4.51 -2.69
N ARG A 231 -10.45 -5.08 -2.15
CA ARG A 231 -9.10 -4.52 -2.28
C ARG A 231 -8.15 -5.60 -2.74
N LEU A 232 -7.37 -5.28 -3.78
CA LEU A 232 -6.19 -6.02 -4.18
C LEU A 232 -4.96 -5.25 -3.74
N GLU A 233 -4.14 -5.87 -2.91
CA GLU A 233 -2.99 -5.23 -2.26
C GLU A 233 -1.72 -6.03 -2.54
N PHE A 234 -0.67 -5.33 -2.93
CA PHE A 234 0.67 -5.84 -3.14
C PHE A 234 1.56 -5.34 -2.01
N GLN A 235 1.90 -6.23 -1.08
CA GLN A 235 2.80 -5.93 0.02
C GLN A 235 4.23 -6.31 -0.39
N LEU A 236 5.09 -5.32 -0.51
CA LEU A 236 6.46 -5.47 -0.97
C LEU A 236 7.44 -5.09 0.15
N ARG A 237 8.48 -5.90 0.33
CA ARG A 237 9.50 -5.71 1.35
C ARG A 237 10.89 -5.74 0.75
N ASN A 238 11.81 -5.00 1.37
CA ASN A 238 13.22 -4.96 1.00
C ASN A 238 13.40 -4.66 -0.50
N ARG A 239 14.16 -5.48 -1.22
CA ARG A 239 14.42 -5.30 -2.66
C ARG A 239 13.17 -5.34 -3.53
N ALA A 240 12.14 -6.04 -3.08
CA ALA A 240 10.89 -6.11 -3.85
C ALA A 240 10.15 -4.75 -3.93
N VAL A 241 10.47 -3.79 -3.07
CA VAL A 241 9.90 -2.43 -3.14
C VAL A 241 10.22 -1.77 -4.48
N ASP A 242 11.37 -2.04 -5.07
CA ASP A 242 11.77 -1.50 -6.38
C ASP A 242 10.86 -1.96 -7.52
N GLU A 243 10.09 -3.04 -7.30
CA GLU A 243 9.17 -3.61 -8.29
C GLU A 243 7.72 -3.11 -8.13
N ILE A 244 7.46 -2.11 -7.28
CA ILE A 244 6.11 -1.65 -6.90
C ILE A 244 5.23 -1.30 -8.12
N PHE A 245 5.80 -0.75 -9.19
CA PHE A 245 5.07 -0.39 -10.41
C PHE A 245 4.98 -1.53 -11.43
N THR A 246 5.68 -2.64 -11.22
CA THR A 246 5.74 -3.76 -12.17
C THR A 246 5.14 -5.05 -11.62
N VAL A 247 5.00 -5.17 -10.30
CA VAL A 247 4.49 -6.38 -9.60
C VAL A 247 3.11 -6.83 -10.10
N ILE A 248 2.27 -5.90 -10.53
CA ILE A 248 0.95 -6.19 -11.10
C ILE A 248 1.02 -7.09 -12.37
N ASN A 249 2.16 -7.12 -13.07
CA ASN A 249 2.36 -7.97 -14.23
C ASN A 249 2.55 -9.45 -13.87
N GLU A 250 2.84 -9.76 -12.60
CA GLU A 250 3.12 -11.11 -12.13
C GLU A 250 1.85 -11.92 -11.83
N ILE A 251 0.67 -11.35 -11.96
CA ILE A 251 -0.58 -12.01 -11.58
C ILE A 251 -1.52 -12.23 -12.75
N ILE A 252 -2.45 -13.17 -12.55
CA ILE A 252 -3.69 -13.34 -13.28
C ILE A 252 -4.79 -12.86 -12.34
N PHE A 253 -5.64 -11.95 -12.80
CA PHE A 253 -6.74 -11.41 -12.03
C PHE A 253 -7.94 -11.20 -12.97
N LYS A 254 -8.98 -12.04 -12.85
CA LYS A 254 -10.16 -12.03 -13.70
C LYS A 254 -11.31 -12.87 -13.12
N PRO A 255 -12.56 -12.68 -13.55
CA PRO A 255 -13.67 -13.53 -13.16
C PRO A 255 -13.41 -15.01 -13.47
N ASN A 256 -13.88 -15.91 -12.62
CA ASN A 256 -13.85 -17.35 -12.84
C ASN A 256 -15.06 -17.77 -13.69
N ASN A 257 -15.00 -17.44 -14.99
CA ASN A 257 -16.05 -17.77 -15.94
C ASN A 257 -15.44 -18.51 -17.14
N PHE A 258 -15.70 -19.81 -17.23
CA PHE A 258 -15.22 -20.70 -18.29
C PHE A 258 -16.36 -21.39 -19.05
N GLU A 259 -17.59 -20.89 -18.92
CA GLU A 259 -18.80 -21.52 -19.50
C GLU A 259 -18.70 -21.73 -21.00
N ASN A 260 -18.00 -20.85 -21.72
CA ASN A 260 -17.80 -20.94 -23.17
C ASN A 260 -16.67 -21.90 -23.60
N LEU A 261 -15.97 -22.54 -22.64
CA LEU A 261 -14.98 -23.55 -22.96
C LEU A 261 -15.60 -24.96 -23.05
N THR A 262 -14.86 -25.88 -23.71
CA THR A 262 -15.25 -27.30 -23.71
C THR A 262 -15.24 -27.84 -22.28
N LEU A 263 -16.11 -28.83 -22.00
CA LEU A 263 -16.19 -29.47 -20.69
C LEU A 263 -14.83 -30.00 -20.21
N GLU A 264 -14.04 -30.59 -21.13
CA GLU A 264 -12.67 -31.04 -20.82
C GLU A 264 -11.81 -29.87 -20.28
N SER A 265 -11.85 -28.70 -20.94
CA SER A 265 -11.11 -27.53 -20.55
C SER A 265 -11.56 -27.00 -19.20
N GLN A 266 -12.87 -26.96 -18.96
CA GLN A 266 -13.44 -26.56 -17.67
C GLN A 266 -12.95 -27.46 -16.53
N ILE A 267 -12.94 -28.79 -16.74
CA ILE A 267 -12.47 -29.79 -15.77
C ILE A 267 -10.98 -29.55 -15.43
N TYR A 268 -10.13 -29.41 -16.44
CA TYR A 268 -8.69 -29.18 -16.20
C TYR A 268 -8.40 -27.85 -15.51
N LEU A 269 -9.09 -26.78 -15.89
CA LEU A 269 -8.95 -25.47 -15.25
C LEU A 269 -9.45 -25.50 -13.81
N SER A 270 -10.59 -26.16 -13.55
CA SER A 270 -11.11 -26.35 -12.20
C SER A 270 -10.13 -27.16 -11.32
N ALA A 271 -9.60 -28.27 -11.82
CA ALA A 271 -8.59 -29.05 -11.11
C ALA A 271 -7.34 -28.23 -10.82
N MET A 272 -6.89 -27.39 -11.76
CA MET A 272 -5.72 -26.52 -11.58
C MET A 272 -5.94 -25.50 -10.47
N LEU A 273 -7.13 -24.92 -10.39
CA LEU A 273 -7.43 -23.85 -9.44
C LEU A 273 -7.75 -24.39 -8.03
N HIS A 274 -8.47 -25.52 -7.95
CA HIS A 274 -9.07 -25.98 -6.71
C HIS A 274 -8.53 -27.30 -6.18
N ASP A 275 -7.99 -28.17 -7.04
CA ASP A 275 -7.45 -29.48 -6.64
C ASP A 275 -5.98 -29.65 -7.07
N LYS A 276 -5.08 -29.11 -6.28
CA LYS A 276 -3.63 -29.19 -6.52
C LYS A 276 -3.09 -30.61 -6.49
N SER A 277 -3.78 -31.54 -5.80
CA SER A 277 -3.36 -32.95 -5.72
C SER A 277 -3.59 -33.66 -7.06
N THR A 278 -4.79 -33.57 -7.58
CA THR A 278 -5.14 -34.08 -8.92
C THR A 278 -4.34 -33.37 -10.00
N TRP A 279 -4.20 -32.03 -9.92
CA TRP A 279 -3.42 -31.28 -10.87
C TRP A 279 -1.97 -31.73 -11.01
N ARG A 280 -1.32 -32.13 -9.92
CA ARG A 280 0.06 -32.64 -9.94
C ARG A 280 0.20 -33.94 -10.72
N ARG A 281 -0.86 -34.74 -10.81
CA ARG A 281 -0.90 -36.03 -11.53
C ARG A 281 -1.12 -35.87 -13.05
N VAL A 282 -1.57 -34.70 -13.49
CA VAL A 282 -1.76 -34.36 -14.91
C VAL A 282 -0.43 -34.30 -15.63
N HIS A 283 -0.35 -34.84 -16.85
CA HIS A 283 0.88 -34.85 -17.65
C HIS A 283 1.43 -33.42 -17.87
N ARG A 284 2.75 -33.28 -17.92
CA ARG A 284 3.45 -31.98 -18.00
C ARG A 284 2.95 -31.10 -19.17
N ASN A 285 2.78 -31.68 -20.36
CA ASN A 285 2.35 -30.92 -21.54
C ASN A 285 0.93 -30.40 -21.39
N THR A 286 0.02 -31.20 -20.84
CA THR A 286 -1.35 -30.83 -20.53
C THR A 286 -1.38 -29.69 -19.49
N ARG A 287 -0.57 -29.80 -18.44
CA ARG A 287 -0.43 -28.72 -17.45
C ARG A 287 0.07 -27.42 -18.08
N SER A 288 1.03 -27.49 -19.00
CA SER A 288 1.55 -26.32 -19.72
C SER A 288 0.48 -25.69 -20.60
N LYS A 289 -0.29 -26.51 -21.36
CA LYS A 289 -1.42 -26.06 -22.18
C LYS A 289 -2.43 -25.25 -21.35
N TYR A 290 -2.91 -25.80 -20.25
CA TYR A 290 -3.96 -25.17 -19.45
C TYR A 290 -3.47 -23.99 -18.61
N LYS A 291 -2.19 -23.98 -18.21
CA LYS A 291 -1.57 -22.76 -17.63
C LYS A 291 -1.57 -21.61 -18.62
N LYS A 292 -1.16 -21.86 -19.88
CA LYS A 292 -1.21 -20.85 -20.94
C LYS A 292 -2.66 -20.41 -21.20
N MET A 293 -3.60 -21.36 -21.29
CA MET A 293 -5.02 -21.07 -21.47
C MET A 293 -5.55 -20.19 -20.32
N LEU A 294 -5.23 -20.49 -19.08
CA LEU A 294 -5.63 -19.65 -17.95
C LEU A 294 -5.10 -18.23 -18.09
N ASP A 295 -3.88 -18.03 -18.55
CA ASP A 295 -3.29 -16.70 -18.72
C ASP A 295 -3.97 -15.92 -19.87
N THR A 296 -4.23 -16.57 -20.99
CA THR A 296 -4.67 -15.91 -22.25
C THR A 296 -6.16 -15.88 -22.47
N TYR A 297 -6.95 -16.81 -21.90
CA TYR A 297 -8.38 -16.87 -22.12
C TYR A 297 -9.11 -15.70 -21.46
N GLN A 298 -9.90 -14.98 -22.23
CA GLN A 298 -10.70 -13.85 -21.75
C GLN A 298 -12.02 -14.38 -21.14
N THR A 299 -12.23 -14.12 -19.86
CA THR A 299 -13.39 -14.61 -19.09
C THR A 299 -14.49 -13.56 -18.95
N SER A 300 -14.28 -12.36 -19.45
CA SER A 300 -15.25 -11.25 -19.41
C SER A 300 -14.95 -10.26 -20.53
N GLU A 301 -15.89 -9.41 -20.88
CA GLU A 301 -15.70 -8.31 -21.83
C GLU A 301 -14.69 -7.27 -21.31
N ILE A 302 -14.61 -7.13 -19.98
CA ILE A 302 -13.69 -6.20 -19.31
C ILE A 302 -12.42 -6.94 -18.92
N ASP A 303 -11.27 -6.45 -19.35
CA ASP A 303 -9.96 -6.84 -18.81
C ASP A 303 -9.64 -5.98 -17.57
N TYR A 304 -10.11 -6.43 -16.41
CA TYR A 304 -9.90 -5.74 -15.12
C TYR A 304 -8.43 -5.51 -14.81
N LEU A 305 -7.54 -6.43 -15.20
CA LEU A 305 -6.11 -6.29 -14.96
C LEU A 305 -5.51 -5.21 -15.85
N ALA A 306 -5.95 -5.10 -17.11
CA ALA A 306 -5.51 -4.04 -18.02
C ALA A 306 -5.98 -2.66 -17.52
N GLU A 307 -7.23 -2.54 -17.07
CA GLU A 307 -7.75 -1.29 -16.49
C GLU A 307 -6.96 -0.85 -15.26
N MET A 308 -6.63 -1.76 -14.35
CA MET A 308 -5.79 -1.46 -13.17
C MET A 308 -4.37 -1.04 -13.57
N LYS A 309 -3.79 -1.63 -14.61
CA LYS A 309 -2.46 -1.23 -15.13
C LYS A 309 -2.50 0.16 -15.73
N ASN A 310 -3.56 0.50 -16.48
CA ASN A 310 -3.75 1.83 -17.03
C ASN A 310 -3.87 2.87 -15.93
N LEU A 311 -4.69 2.60 -14.90
CA LEU A 311 -4.81 3.46 -13.73
C LEU A 311 -3.46 3.65 -13.00
N LEU A 312 -2.70 2.57 -12.82
CA LEU A 312 -1.38 2.65 -12.21
C LEU A 312 -0.42 3.52 -13.04
N LYS A 313 -0.47 3.41 -14.37
CA LYS A 313 0.32 4.24 -15.28
C LYS A 313 -0.07 5.72 -15.17
N GLU A 314 -1.36 6.03 -15.13
CA GLU A 314 -1.88 7.41 -14.99
C GLU A 314 -1.49 8.04 -13.64
N ARG A 315 -1.43 7.24 -12.58
CA ARG A 315 -1.10 7.71 -11.23
C ARG A 315 0.37 7.59 -10.87
N ARG A 316 1.18 7.06 -11.77
CA ARG A 316 2.58 6.69 -11.51
C ARG A 316 3.41 7.88 -11.01
N GLU A 317 3.38 8.99 -11.71
CA GLU A 317 4.15 10.19 -11.35
C GLU A 317 3.84 10.67 -9.91
N LYS A 318 2.55 10.69 -9.55
CA LYS A 318 2.13 11.05 -8.19
C LYS A 318 2.68 10.08 -7.15
N LEU A 319 2.57 8.78 -7.39
CA LEU A 319 3.04 7.75 -6.46
C LEU A 319 4.57 7.75 -6.35
N GLU A 320 5.29 7.98 -7.46
CA GLU A 320 6.76 8.13 -7.48
C GLU A 320 7.20 9.35 -6.67
N THR A 321 6.51 10.50 -6.82
CA THR A 321 6.78 11.71 -6.04
C THR A 321 6.56 11.47 -4.56
N GLU A 322 5.51 10.77 -4.20
CA GLU A 322 5.19 10.42 -2.82
C GLU A 322 6.26 9.48 -2.22
N LEU A 323 6.67 8.44 -2.94
CA LEU A 323 7.76 7.55 -2.52
C LEU A 323 9.10 8.27 -2.43
N ALA A 324 9.41 9.18 -3.35
CA ALA A 324 10.63 10.00 -3.33
C ALA A 324 10.66 10.88 -2.08
N PHE A 325 9.54 11.50 -1.72
CA PHE A 325 9.41 12.26 -0.47
C PHE A 325 9.73 11.39 0.75
N TYR A 326 9.12 10.18 0.85
CA TYR A 326 9.37 9.28 1.97
C TYR A 326 10.80 8.73 1.99
N ALA A 327 11.47 8.65 0.85
CA ALA A 327 12.88 8.30 0.75
C ALA A 327 13.83 9.47 1.05
N GLY A 328 13.31 10.63 1.47
CA GLY A 328 14.12 11.84 1.74
C GLY A 328 14.73 12.47 0.48
N LYS A 329 14.25 12.07 -0.70
CA LYS A 329 14.65 12.65 -1.98
C LYS A 329 13.73 13.83 -2.26
N PHE A 330 14.12 15.01 -1.79
CA PHE A 330 13.41 16.22 -2.14
C PHE A 330 13.70 16.52 -3.62
N VAL A 331 12.68 16.40 -4.46
CA VAL A 331 12.75 16.87 -5.84
C VAL A 331 12.83 18.40 -5.75
N GLY A 332 14.03 18.96 -5.97
CA GLY A 332 14.22 20.39 -6.02
C GLY A 332 13.36 20.96 -7.15
N GLN A 333 12.51 21.90 -6.81
CA GLN A 333 11.93 22.82 -7.74
C GLN A 333 12.93 23.92 -8.07
#